data_5e4a039b9678eab78c83362e71d9fe76
#
_entry.id   5e4a039b9678eab78c83362e71d9fe76
#
_cell.length_a   1.000
_cell.length_b   1.000
_cell.length_c   1.000
_cell.angle_alpha   90.00
_cell.angle_beta   90.00
_cell.angle_gamma   90.00
#
_symmetry.space_group_name_H-M   'P 1'
#
loop_
_entity.id
_entity.type
_entity.pdbx_description
1 polymer ?
#
loop_
_entity_poly.entity_id
_entity_poly.type
_entity_poly.pdbx_seq_one_letter_code
_entity_poly.pdbx_strand_id
1 'polypeptide(L)'
;MNKFSQILILFLFIFLCQTDRIISQVAHSSSYISNFHAGVRHKLNGELAQAISKFTTCLNEDPIDDAVHYALSQIYSGKDELKLALTHIKWALKIDPSNKHYKLELANSYSATGEYKKAAVLLEELIKKDLQNIALYEQAVDNWVKANKIKKAIGVLNKLEYNIGLDPQILLQKADLSLMIKDNKTALSSLILANKTFPGEPSILASLVDYYLAFGSYSEVVSVLKELLDIDPFNGFGFKLLGDIQLDNGEINEGLANLKKAVKADGLNIDQRVDILTRLQKEKNINVIEITELVDFIAITYPKEAKAHAIKGDHYFKLNQPLIAIESYKDAVNCDPNLYQIWTQIISLEYENEQWDSLFVDSEKSLAYFPTQPMVYFFCGLAANKLSLFDKAIERLNAGLDFIVNDFSLEAEMNSQLGISYFGLKQKELGCQKFEKSLQLAPRNTTMVHAFSIQLARNQIDFSKANKLLDNLILLDSGDAKSLNIKGRVLFYEKKYSEALDFLLRALKLLENDAVLNEYLGDTYFFLGDISKASDFWLKAKFLGSKNKYLEQKINTKTYYEALY
;
A
#
# COMPACT_ATOMS: atom_id res chain seq x y z
N MET A 1 18.00 81.31 -58.20
CA MET A 1 18.60 80.09 -57.63
C MET A 1 17.76 78.90 -58.09
N ASN A 2 18.33 78.05 -58.94
CA ASN A 2 17.62 77.00 -59.65
C ASN A 2 17.15 75.85 -58.70
N LYS A 3 15.96 75.31 -58.97
CA LYS A 3 15.41 74.16 -58.29
C LYS A 3 16.40 72.99 -58.07
N PHE A 4 17.39 72.89 -58.98
CA PHE A 4 18.47 71.89 -58.87
C PHE A 4 19.41 72.16 -57.70
N SER A 5 19.66 73.42 -57.35
CA SER A 5 20.52 73.80 -56.19
C SER A 5 19.82 73.53 -54.86
N GLN A 6 18.49 73.65 -54.79
CA GLN A 6 17.71 73.34 -53.60
C GLN A 6 17.57 71.83 -53.37
N ILE A 7 17.46 71.01 -54.40
CA ILE A 7 17.44 69.56 -54.31
C ILE A 7 18.81 69.04 -53.90
N LEU A 8 19.91 69.60 -54.38
CA LEU A 8 21.30 69.25 -54.05
C LEU A 8 21.59 69.57 -52.58
N ILE A 9 21.11 70.72 -52.10
CA ILE A 9 21.26 71.12 -50.67
C ILE A 9 20.38 70.21 -49.79
N LEU A 10 19.17 69.81 -50.16
CA LEU A 10 18.33 68.86 -49.44
C LEU A 10 18.95 67.44 -49.39
N PHE A 11 19.55 67.01 -50.53
CA PHE A 11 20.29 65.75 -50.58
C PHE A 11 21.54 65.78 -49.70
N LEU A 12 22.32 66.88 -49.71
CA LEU A 12 23.45 67.03 -48.79
C LEU A 12 23.03 67.09 -47.32
N PHE A 13 21.90 67.71 -46.98
CA PHE A 13 21.41 67.74 -45.64
C PHE A 13 20.84 66.38 -45.14
N ILE A 14 20.22 65.61 -46.08
CA ILE A 14 19.77 64.22 -45.76
C ILE A 14 20.99 63.31 -45.68
N PHE A 15 22.03 63.51 -46.44
CA PHE A 15 23.28 62.74 -46.35
C PHE A 15 24.08 63.09 -45.09
N LEU A 16 24.09 64.35 -44.66
CA LEU A 16 24.69 64.80 -43.39
C LEU A 16 23.91 64.36 -42.18
N CYS A 17 22.54 64.25 -42.22
CA CYS A 17 21.75 63.67 -41.17
C CYS A 17 21.82 62.15 -41.12
N GLN A 18 22.28 61.45 -42.21
CA GLN A 18 22.53 60.01 -42.18
C GLN A 18 23.93 59.65 -41.69
N THR A 19 24.89 60.62 -41.71
CA THR A 19 26.26 60.35 -41.20
C THR A 19 26.41 60.52 -39.70
N ASP A 20 25.46 61.04 -39.00
CA ASP A 20 25.47 61.10 -37.48
C ASP A 20 25.05 59.81 -36.78
N ARG A 21 24.79 58.76 -37.57
CA ARG A 21 24.74 57.39 -37.03
C ARG A 21 26.01 56.60 -37.38
N ILE A 22 27.16 57.23 -37.50
CA ILE A 22 28.43 56.55 -37.26
C ILE A 22 28.43 56.32 -35.75
N ILE A 23 28.04 55.12 -35.31
CA ILE A 23 28.34 54.60 -33.98
C ILE A 23 29.81 54.93 -33.75
N SER A 24 30.07 55.97 -32.93
CA SER A 24 31.37 56.15 -32.35
C SER A 24 31.59 54.89 -31.52
N GLN A 25 32.33 53.93 -32.08
CA GLN A 25 32.93 52.90 -31.26
C GLN A 25 33.79 53.70 -30.25
N VAL A 26 33.27 53.89 -29.05
CA VAL A 26 34.06 54.41 -27.96
C VAL A 26 35.22 53.44 -27.83
N ALA A 27 36.43 53.92 -28.17
CA ALA A 27 37.64 53.13 -28.00
C ALA A 27 37.85 52.98 -26.50
N HIS A 28 37.26 51.93 -25.93
CA HIS A 28 37.42 51.61 -24.52
C HIS A 28 38.90 51.51 -24.13
N SER A 29 39.28 51.97 -22.97
CA SER A 29 40.63 51.84 -22.46
C SER A 29 41.05 50.36 -22.38
N SER A 30 42.34 50.07 -22.47
CA SER A 30 42.86 48.72 -22.23
C SER A 30 42.48 48.17 -20.86
N SER A 31 42.34 49.07 -19.87
CA SER A 31 41.83 48.77 -18.52
C SER A 31 40.38 48.28 -18.57
N TYR A 32 39.52 49.00 -19.29
CA TYR A 32 38.10 48.62 -19.46
C TYR A 32 37.98 47.23 -20.11
N ILE A 33 38.66 46.99 -21.23
CA ILE A 33 38.62 45.72 -21.92
C ILE A 33 39.07 44.56 -21.03
N SER A 34 40.16 44.76 -20.27
CA SER A 34 40.66 43.77 -19.30
C SER A 34 39.64 43.48 -18.19
N ASN A 35 39.01 44.51 -17.62
CA ASN A 35 37.97 44.32 -16.59
C ASN A 35 36.71 43.68 -17.12
N PHE A 36 36.26 44.02 -18.32
CA PHE A 36 35.10 43.38 -18.99
C PHE A 36 35.33 41.87 -19.20
N HIS A 37 36.48 41.51 -19.80
CA HIS A 37 36.83 40.10 -19.99
C HIS A 37 36.99 39.34 -18.64
N ALA A 38 37.57 39.99 -17.63
CA ALA A 38 37.66 39.40 -16.29
C ALA A 38 36.27 39.20 -15.68
N GLY A 39 35.36 40.16 -15.82
CA GLY A 39 33.98 40.07 -15.36
C GLY A 39 33.23 38.93 -16.02
N VAL A 40 33.36 38.77 -17.33
CA VAL A 40 32.77 37.65 -18.08
C VAL A 40 33.32 36.30 -17.57
N ARG A 41 34.64 36.19 -17.38
CA ARG A 41 35.30 34.98 -16.91
C ARG A 41 34.82 34.59 -15.50
N HIS A 42 34.81 35.56 -14.58
CA HIS A 42 34.31 35.33 -13.22
C HIS A 42 32.84 34.92 -13.22
N LYS A 43 32.00 35.53 -14.08
CA LYS A 43 30.60 35.13 -14.26
C LYS A 43 30.48 33.66 -14.70
N LEU A 44 31.26 33.26 -15.70
CA LEU A 44 31.25 31.88 -16.23
C LEU A 44 31.76 30.86 -15.19
N ASN A 45 32.69 31.26 -14.33
CA ASN A 45 33.23 30.44 -13.25
C ASN A 45 32.30 30.40 -12.01
N GLY A 46 31.18 31.12 -11.98
CA GLY A 46 30.30 31.22 -10.82
C GLY A 46 30.80 32.15 -9.70
N GLU A 47 31.89 32.88 -9.92
CA GLU A 47 32.51 33.82 -9.00
C GLU A 47 31.79 35.17 -9.05
N LEU A 48 30.50 35.16 -8.66
CA LEU A 48 29.57 36.26 -8.90
C LEU A 48 29.96 37.58 -8.23
N ALA A 49 30.57 37.54 -7.06
CA ALA A 49 31.02 38.77 -6.35
C ALA A 49 32.17 39.45 -7.12
N GLN A 50 33.15 38.69 -7.62
CA GLN A 50 34.24 39.19 -8.43
C GLN A 50 33.72 39.72 -9.78
N ALA A 51 32.79 39.02 -10.41
CA ALA A 51 32.15 39.47 -11.63
C ALA A 51 31.47 40.82 -11.47
N ILE A 52 30.65 40.99 -10.39
CA ILE A 52 30.01 42.29 -10.07
C ILE A 52 31.03 43.38 -9.87
N SER A 53 32.10 43.13 -9.12
CA SER A 53 33.18 44.13 -8.89
C SER A 53 33.80 44.59 -10.19
N LYS A 54 34.12 43.64 -11.12
CA LYS A 54 34.72 43.94 -12.42
C LYS A 54 33.78 44.72 -13.35
N PHE A 55 32.51 44.29 -13.42
CA PHE A 55 31.51 45.02 -14.20
C PHE A 55 31.19 46.40 -13.66
N THR A 56 31.18 46.57 -12.31
CA THR A 56 31.02 47.87 -11.71
C THR A 56 32.20 48.82 -12.04
N THR A 57 33.43 48.29 -12.11
CA THR A 57 34.59 49.08 -12.58
C THR A 57 34.40 49.52 -14.03
N CYS A 58 33.84 48.67 -14.89
CA CYS A 58 33.51 49.04 -16.27
C CYS A 58 32.49 50.21 -16.31
N LEU A 59 31.41 50.12 -15.50
CA LEU A 59 30.40 51.19 -15.46
C LEU A 59 30.91 52.52 -14.84
N ASN A 60 31.99 52.50 -14.06
CA ASN A 60 32.63 53.73 -13.62
C ASN A 60 33.37 54.46 -14.73
N GLU A 61 33.86 53.72 -15.74
CA GLU A 61 34.49 54.28 -16.95
C GLU A 61 33.46 54.62 -18.03
N ASP A 62 32.50 53.72 -18.26
CA ASP A 62 31.40 53.90 -19.23
C ASP A 62 30.04 53.57 -18.57
N PRO A 63 29.34 54.55 -17.99
CA PRO A 63 28.05 54.35 -17.35
C PRO A 63 26.90 53.96 -18.31
N ILE A 64 27.11 54.05 -19.62
CA ILE A 64 26.07 53.75 -20.61
C ILE A 64 26.40 52.50 -21.47
N ASP A 65 27.19 51.58 -20.93
CA ASP A 65 27.45 50.29 -21.57
C ASP A 65 26.27 49.33 -21.32
N ASP A 66 25.54 49.04 -22.37
CA ASP A 66 24.37 48.17 -22.36
C ASP A 66 24.71 46.70 -22.08
N ALA A 67 25.86 46.20 -22.58
CA ALA A 67 26.31 44.83 -22.40
C ALA A 67 26.70 44.55 -20.95
N VAL A 68 27.34 45.53 -20.26
CA VAL A 68 27.67 45.43 -18.85
C VAL A 68 26.40 45.45 -18.00
N HIS A 69 25.46 46.35 -18.29
CA HIS A 69 24.15 46.35 -17.62
C HIS A 69 23.40 45.05 -17.82
N TYR A 70 23.40 44.47 -18.99
CA TYR A 70 22.81 43.15 -19.27
C TYR A 70 23.50 42.03 -18.47
N ALA A 71 24.83 42.02 -18.43
CA ALA A 71 25.58 41.03 -17.66
C ALA A 71 25.28 41.10 -16.15
N LEU A 72 25.22 42.32 -15.61
CA LEU A 72 24.84 42.57 -14.19
C LEU A 72 23.40 42.13 -13.90
N SER A 73 22.45 42.40 -14.81
CA SER A 73 21.08 41.95 -14.68
C SER A 73 21.01 40.43 -14.52
N GLN A 74 21.71 39.69 -15.36
CA GLN A 74 21.74 38.22 -15.28
C GLN A 74 22.37 37.70 -13.97
N ILE A 75 23.44 38.35 -13.50
CA ILE A 75 24.08 37.99 -12.24
C ILE A 75 23.14 38.23 -11.05
N TYR A 76 22.49 39.40 -10.98
CA TYR A 76 21.55 39.73 -9.91
C TYR A 76 20.29 38.87 -9.95
N SER A 77 19.82 38.49 -11.15
CA SER A 77 18.73 37.52 -11.29
C SER A 77 19.11 36.16 -10.71
N GLY A 78 20.31 35.66 -11.01
CA GLY A 78 20.82 34.39 -10.48
C GLY A 78 21.07 34.40 -8.96
N LYS A 79 21.23 35.59 -8.35
CA LYS A 79 21.37 35.79 -6.89
C LYS A 79 20.04 36.07 -6.19
N ASP A 80 18.93 36.04 -6.89
CA ASP A 80 17.59 36.44 -6.40
C ASP A 80 17.48 37.92 -5.96
N GLU A 81 18.43 38.75 -6.38
CA GLU A 81 18.42 40.18 -6.17
C GLU A 81 17.57 40.89 -7.25
N LEU A 82 16.29 40.50 -7.32
CA LEU A 82 15.39 40.80 -8.44
C LEU A 82 15.22 42.31 -8.73
N LYS A 83 15.25 43.16 -7.73
CA LYS A 83 15.14 44.62 -7.90
C LYS A 83 16.34 45.20 -8.62
N LEU A 84 17.53 44.71 -8.32
CA LEU A 84 18.77 45.14 -8.97
C LEU A 84 18.82 44.62 -10.40
N ALA A 85 18.47 43.35 -10.59
CA ALA A 85 18.34 42.76 -11.93
C ALA A 85 17.44 43.61 -12.84
N LEU A 86 16.22 43.91 -12.34
CA LEU A 86 15.25 44.76 -13.07
C LEU A 86 15.78 46.17 -13.38
N THR A 87 16.55 46.78 -12.45
CA THR A 87 17.13 48.08 -12.65
C THR A 87 18.16 48.05 -13.77
N HIS A 88 19.07 47.11 -13.75
CA HIS A 88 20.12 46.99 -14.77
C HIS A 88 19.57 46.64 -16.16
N ILE A 89 18.59 45.71 -16.25
CA ILE A 89 18.03 45.38 -17.55
C ILE A 89 17.22 46.53 -18.18
N LYS A 90 16.57 47.35 -17.35
CA LYS A 90 15.93 48.59 -17.82
C LYS A 90 16.95 49.59 -18.42
N TRP A 91 18.13 49.71 -17.79
CA TRP A 91 19.21 50.53 -18.34
C TRP A 91 19.71 49.94 -19.67
N ALA A 92 20.01 48.65 -19.77
CA ALA A 92 20.45 48.03 -21.00
C ALA A 92 19.44 48.28 -22.15
N LEU A 93 18.14 48.08 -21.88
CA LEU A 93 17.10 48.29 -22.87
C LEU A 93 16.88 49.78 -23.21
N LYS A 94 17.13 50.72 -22.29
CA LYS A 94 17.09 52.16 -22.59
C LYS A 94 18.19 52.59 -23.55
N ILE A 95 19.36 51.95 -23.48
CA ILE A 95 20.51 52.22 -24.31
C ILE A 95 20.31 51.59 -25.71
N ASP A 96 19.96 50.27 -25.77
CA ASP A 96 19.58 49.62 -27.02
C ASP A 96 18.12 49.08 -26.94
N PRO A 97 17.13 49.90 -27.34
CA PRO A 97 15.72 49.50 -27.33
C PRO A 97 15.35 48.42 -28.35
N SER A 98 16.24 48.17 -29.30
CA SER A 98 16.00 47.22 -30.38
C SER A 98 16.39 45.79 -30.06
N ASN A 99 17.21 45.61 -29.03
CA ASN A 99 17.82 44.34 -28.68
C ASN A 99 16.77 43.35 -28.12
N LYS A 100 16.56 42.28 -28.86
CA LYS A 100 15.57 41.25 -28.48
C LYS A 100 15.96 40.49 -27.23
N HIS A 101 17.26 40.31 -26.96
CA HIS A 101 17.75 39.61 -25.78
C HIS A 101 17.49 40.43 -24.50
N TYR A 102 17.66 41.76 -24.57
CA TYR A 102 17.36 42.65 -23.45
C TYR A 102 15.85 42.71 -23.16
N LYS A 103 15.03 42.69 -24.23
CA LYS A 103 13.56 42.60 -24.05
C LYS A 103 13.13 41.30 -23.40
N LEU A 104 13.75 40.16 -23.79
CA LEU A 104 13.45 38.87 -23.18
C LEU A 104 13.86 38.84 -21.73
N GLU A 105 15.07 39.33 -21.40
CA GLU A 105 15.54 39.42 -20.02
C GLU A 105 14.68 40.37 -19.16
N LEU A 106 14.22 41.47 -19.73
CA LEU A 106 13.25 42.35 -19.04
C LEU A 106 11.92 41.65 -18.79
N ALA A 107 11.44 40.85 -19.74
CA ALA A 107 10.22 40.07 -19.57
C ALA A 107 10.40 39.04 -18.43
N ASN A 108 11.54 38.33 -18.39
CA ASN A 108 11.88 37.40 -17.32
C ASN A 108 11.97 38.11 -15.96
N SER A 109 12.62 39.28 -15.90
CA SER A 109 12.73 40.09 -14.68
C SER A 109 11.36 40.57 -14.19
N TYR A 110 10.44 40.95 -15.09
CA TYR A 110 9.05 41.28 -14.73
C TYR A 110 8.29 40.06 -14.22
N SER A 111 8.48 38.91 -14.84
CA SER A 111 7.87 37.65 -14.37
C SER A 111 8.36 37.31 -12.96
N ALA A 112 9.65 37.37 -12.72
CA ALA A 112 10.27 37.08 -11.42
C ALA A 112 9.81 38.07 -10.30
N THR A 113 9.59 39.36 -10.66
CA THR A 113 9.10 40.36 -9.70
C THR A 113 7.57 40.39 -9.54
N GLY A 114 6.83 39.47 -10.17
CA GLY A 114 5.37 39.38 -10.10
C GLY A 114 4.62 40.38 -11.02
N GLU A 115 5.34 41.11 -11.87
CA GLU A 115 4.76 42.05 -12.82
C GLU A 115 4.29 41.34 -14.11
N TYR A 116 3.56 40.21 -13.94
CA TYR A 116 3.20 39.26 -14.99
C TYR A 116 2.56 39.89 -16.23
N LYS A 117 1.71 40.88 -16.03
CA LYS A 117 1.06 41.58 -17.15
C LYS A 117 2.10 42.31 -18.04
N LYS A 118 3.13 42.93 -17.46
CA LYS A 118 4.18 43.61 -18.22
C LYS A 118 5.05 42.59 -18.94
N ALA A 119 5.40 41.49 -18.29
CA ALA A 119 6.12 40.38 -18.88
C ALA A 119 5.40 39.83 -20.12
N ALA A 120 4.12 39.50 -19.97
CA ALA A 120 3.32 38.95 -21.08
C ALA A 120 3.20 39.90 -22.29
N VAL A 121 3.05 41.21 -22.05
CA VAL A 121 3.00 42.20 -23.14
C VAL A 121 4.33 42.26 -23.94
N LEU A 122 5.47 42.23 -23.24
CA LEU A 122 6.79 42.22 -23.90
C LEU A 122 7.01 40.93 -24.68
N LEU A 123 6.58 39.78 -24.12
CA LEU A 123 6.68 38.49 -24.82
C LEU A 123 5.81 38.48 -26.08
N GLU A 124 4.60 39.04 -26.06
CA GLU A 124 3.79 39.19 -27.28
C GLU A 124 4.39 40.13 -28.31
N GLU A 125 5.21 41.14 -27.91
CA GLU A 125 5.98 41.94 -28.84
C GLU A 125 7.12 41.14 -29.47
N LEU A 126 7.78 40.27 -28.71
CA LEU A 126 8.84 39.38 -29.24
C LEU A 126 8.26 38.33 -30.18
N ILE A 127 7.09 37.75 -29.86
CA ILE A 127 6.38 36.80 -30.73
C ILE A 127 6.13 37.40 -32.12
N LYS A 128 5.75 38.68 -32.22
CA LYS A 128 5.54 39.34 -33.53
C LYS A 128 6.80 39.36 -34.41
N LYS A 129 8.00 39.28 -33.82
CA LYS A 129 9.27 39.26 -34.51
C LYS A 129 9.80 37.86 -34.80
N ASP A 130 9.31 36.87 -34.06
CA ASP A 130 9.70 35.47 -34.19
C ASP A 130 8.50 34.56 -33.95
N LEU A 131 7.71 34.39 -35.02
CA LEU A 131 6.44 33.68 -35.01
C LEU A 131 6.59 32.18 -34.79
N GLN A 132 7.78 31.61 -34.98
CA GLN A 132 8.04 30.17 -34.85
C GLN A 132 8.62 29.78 -33.50
N ASN A 133 8.86 30.73 -32.60
CA ASN A 133 9.47 30.46 -31.31
C ASN A 133 8.43 30.09 -30.28
N ILE A 134 8.16 28.81 -30.17
CA ILE A 134 7.13 28.23 -29.24
C ILE A 134 7.35 28.68 -27.79
N ALA A 135 8.62 28.73 -27.33
CA ALA A 135 8.94 29.11 -25.96
C ALA A 135 8.47 30.52 -25.57
N LEU A 136 8.40 31.45 -26.52
CA LEU A 136 7.85 32.79 -26.27
C LEU A 136 6.33 32.76 -26.03
N TYR A 137 5.62 31.88 -26.75
CA TYR A 137 4.17 31.71 -26.55
C TYR A 137 3.89 31.05 -25.20
N GLU A 138 4.60 29.99 -24.84
CA GLU A 138 4.47 29.32 -23.56
C GLU A 138 4.67 30.28 -22.38
N GLN A 139 5.76 31.05 -22.44
CA GLN A 139 6.04 32.07 -21.42
C GLN A 139 4.95 33.17 -21.38
N ALA A 140 4.45 33.58 -22.53
CA ALA A 140 3.38 34.59 -22.59
C ALA A 140 2.05 34.05 -22.00
N VAL A 141 1.71 32.79 -22.30
CA VAL A 141 0.54 32.11 -21.73
C VAL A 141 0.65 32.01 -20.22
N ASP A 142 1.79 31.50 -19.72
CA ASP A 142 2.05 31.38 -18.28
C ASP A 142 1.91 32.72 -17.55
N ASN A 143 2.51 33.77 -18.09
CA ASN A 143 2.44 35.11 -17.51
C ASN A 143 1.01 35.70 -17.55
N TRP A 144 0.23 35.45 -18.62
CA TRP A 144 -1.18 35.84 -18.65
C TRP A 144 -2.04 35.05 -17.66
N VAL A 145 -1.76 33.77 -17.46
CA VAL A 145 -2.43 32.93 -16.45
C VAL A 145 -2.12 33.47 -15.06
N LYS A 146 -0.84 33.70 -14.73
CA LYS A 146 -0.41 34.28 -13.46
C LYS A 146 -0.98 35.68 -13.21
N ALA A 147 -1.20 36.46 -14.28
CA ALA A 147 -1.86 37.77 -14.22
C ALA A 147 -3.38 37.67 -14.06
N ASN A 148 -3.95 36.46 -13.96
CA ASN A 148 -5.39 36.18 -13.95
C ASN A 148 -6.13 36.77 -15.18
N LYS A 149 -5.50 36.73 -16.34
CA LYS A 149 -6.03 37.19 -17.64
C LYS A 149 -6.20 36.04 -18.61
N ILE A 150 -6.94 34.99 -18.18
CA ILE A 150 -7.08 33.72 -18.90
C ILE A 150 -7.53 33.89 -20.36
N LYS A 151 -8.49 34.81 -20.64
CA LYS A 151 -8.90 35.10 -22.03
C LYS A 151 -7.75 35.59 -22.90
N LYS A 152 -6.76 36.31 -22.33
CA LYS A 152 -5.58 36.73 -23.06
C LYS A 152 -4.64 35.54 -23.32
N ALA A 153 -4.46 34.65 -22.35
CA ALA A 153 -3.71 33.42 -22.52
C ALA A 153 -4.28 32.56 -23.65
N ILE A 154 -5.61 32.35 -23.69
CA ILE A 154 -6.29 31.67 -24.81
C ILE A 154 -6.03 32.39 -26.15
N GLY A 155 -6.05 33.72 -26.15
CA GLY A 155 -5.71 34.49 -27.35
C GLY A 155 -4.29 34.29 -27.86
N VAL A 156 -3.34 34.05 -26.96
CA VAL A 156 -1.94 33.69 -27.33
C VAL A 156 -1.90 32.27 -27.89
N LEU A 157 -2.62 31.29 -27.29
CA LEU A 157 -2.72 29.94 -27.83
C LEU A 157 -3.34 29.91 -29.24
N ASN A 158 -4.39 30.73 -29.48
CA ASN A 158 -4.96 30.85 -30.84
C ASN A 158 -3.96 31.38 -31.86
N LYS A 159 -3.06 32.31 -31.47
CA LYS A 159 -2.00 32.78 -32.33
C LYS A 159 -0.93 31.70 -32.58
N LEU A 160 -0.63 30.89 -31.55
CA LEU A 160 0.30 29.76 -31.67
C LEU A 160 -0.27 28.73 -32.64
N GLU A 161 -1.52 28.33 -32.45
CA GLU A 161 -2.25 27.42 -33.32
C GLU A 161 -2.24 27.90 -34.79
N TYR A 162 -2.49 29.20 -34.99
CA TYR A 162 -2.48 29.79 -36.35
C TYR A 162 -1.10 29.77 -37.01
N ASN A 163 -0.01 30.04 -36.27
CA ASN A 163 1.32 30.20 -36.81
C ASN A 163 2.11 28.88 -36.93
N ILE A 164 1.88 27.96 -36.02
CA ILE A 164 2.61 26.68 -35.92
C ILE A 164 1.77 25.51 -36.47
N GLY A 165 0.44 25.57 -36.33
CA GLY A 165 -0.50 24.52 -36.69
C GLY A 165 -1.14 23.90 -35.47
N LEU A 166 -1.97 22.88 -35.73
CA LEU A 166 -2.65 22.11 -34.68
C LEU A 166 -1.66 21.19 -33.96
N ASP A 167 -1.72 21.19 -32.65
CA ASP A 167 -0.93 20.36 -31.79
C ASP A 167 -1.80 19.88 -30.60
N PRO A 168 -1.69 18.61 -30.15
CA PRO A 168 -2.48 18.07 -29.06
C PRO A 168 -2.39 18.90 -27.78
N GLN A 169 -1.18 19.28 -27.38
CA GLN A 169 -0.93 20.01 -26.13
C GLN A 169 -1.54 21.42 -26.17
N ILE A 170 -1.47 22.09 -27.31
CA ILE A 170 -2.08 23.42 -27.49
C ILE A 170 -3.59 23.34 -27.30
N LEU A 171 -4.23 22.33 -27.92
CA LEU A 171 -5.68 22.16 -27.84
C LEU A 171 -6.15 21.76 -26.45
N LEU A 172 -5.40 20.87 -25.76
CA LEU A 172 -5.66 20.50 -24.38
C LEU A 172 -5.53 21.69 -23.43
N GLN A 173 -4.42 22.43 -23.51
CA GLN A 173 -4.20 23.64 -22.69
C GLN A 173 -5.28 24.71 -22.93
N LYS A 174 -5.73 24.85 -24.16
CA LYS A 174 -6.84 25.76 -24.52
C LYS A 174 -8.17 25.32 -23.90
N ALA A 175 -8.43 24.01 -23.87
CA ALA A 175 -9.60 23.45 -23.20
C ALA A 175 -9.55 23.70 -21.68
N ASP A 176 -8.44 23.41 -21.04
CA ASP A 176 -8.26 23.62 -19.59
C ASP A 176 -8.45 25.09 -19.19
N LEU A 177 -7.80 26.01 -19.91
CA LEU A 177 -7.94 27.45 -19.67
C LEU A 177 -9.37 27.93 -19.90
N SER A 178 -10.09 27.33 -20.85
CA SER A 178 -11.50 27.65 -21.10
C SER A 178 -12.39 27.16 -19.95
N LEU A 179 -12.12 25.98 -19.38
CA LEU A 179 -12.82 25.49 -18.18
C LEU A 179 -12.58 26.40 -16.96
N MET A 180 -11.36 26.90 -16.78
CA MET A 180 -11.07 27.85 -15.67
C MET A 180 -11.94 29.10 -15.69
N ILE A 181 -12.38 29.56 -16.87
CA ILE A 181 -13.27 30.72 -17.02
C ILE A 181 -14.72 30.33 -17.26
N LYS A 182 -15.08 29.05 -17.09
CA LYS A 182 -16.39 28.47 -17.31
C LYS A 182 -16.93 28.63 -18.75
N ASP A 183 -16.03 28.73 -19.72
CA ASP A 183 -16.35 28.69 -21.14
C ASP A 183 -16.35 27.22 -21.64
N ASN A 184 -17.37 26.47 -21.19
CA ASN A 184 -17.54 25.07 -21.50
C ASN A 184 -17.66 24.80 -23.00
N LYS A 185 -18.23 25.75 -23.75
CA LYS A 185 -18.38 25.61 -25.21
C LYS A 185 -17.02 25.58 -25.91
N THR A 186 -16.15 26.52 -25.59
CA THR A 186 -14.80 26.58 -26.16
C THR A 186 -13.96 25.37 -25.71
N ALA A 187 -14.10 24.97 -24.45
CA ALA A 187 -13.41 23.78 -23.92
C ALA A 187 -13.78 22.53 -24.72
N LEU A 188 -15.07 22.20 -24.80
CA LEU A 188 -15.54 21.03 -25.54
C LEU A 188 -15.16 21.09 -27.03
N SER A 189 -15.33 22.25 -27.68
CA SER A 189 -14.95 22.37 -29.09
C SER A 189 -13.46 22.15 -29.35
N SER A 190 -12.60 22.55 -28.41
CA SER A 190 -11.15 22.29 -28.48
C SER A 190 -10.83 20.81 -28.33
N LEU A 191 -11.46 20.12 -27.37
CA LEU A 191 -11.30 18.67 -27.15
C LEU A 191 -11.82 17.84 -28.33
N ILE A 192 -12.99 18.18 -28.88
CA ILE A 192 -13.54 17.51 -30.06
C ILE A 192 -12.63 17.72 -31.27
N LEU A 193 -12.13 18.95 -31.47
CA LEU A 193 -11.17 19.24 -32.55
C LEU A 193 -9.89 18.44 -32.37
N ALA A 194 -9.37 18.34 -31.13
CA ALA A 194 -8.21 17.55 -30.81
C ALA A 194 -8.42 16.08 -31.18
N ASN A 195 -9.52 15.46 -30.73
CA ASN A 195 -9.82 14.05 -31.02
C ASN A 195 -10.02 13.79 -32.52
N LYS A 196 -10.64 14.73 -33.22
CA LYS A 196 -10.81 14.63 -34.68
C LYS A 196 -9.49 14.70 -35.44
N THR A 197 -8.54 15.54 -34.95
CA THR A 197 -7.26 15.78 -35.64
C THR A 197 -6.22 14.73 -35.28
N PHE A 198 -6.24 14.27 -34.04
CA PHE A 198 -5.30 13.30 -33.46
C PHE A 198 -6.09 12.13 -32.84
N PRO A 199 -6.74 11.32 -33.67
CA PRO A 199 -7.59 10.23 -33.18
C PRO A 199 -6.75 9.20 -32.41
N GLY A 200 -7.25 8.78 -31.26
CA GLY A 200 -6.60 7.76 -30.45
C GLY A 200 -5.48 8.26 -29.53
N GLU A 201 -5.26 9.56 -29.45
CA GLU A 201 -4.30 10.11 -28.49
C GLU A 201 -4.86 9.94 -27.05
N PRO A 202 -4.19 9.15 -26.16
CA PRO A 202 -4.73 8.82 -24.85
C PRO A 202 -5.02 10.06 -23.97
N SER A 203 -4.17 11.08 -24.06
CA SER A 203 -4.34 12.31 -23.29
C SER A 203 -5.61 13.09 -23.66
N ILE A 204 -5.97 13.08 -24.95
CA ILE A 204 -7.18 13.71 -25.46
C ILE A 204 -8.42 12.93 -25.02
N LEU A 205 -8.40 11.61 -25.17
CA LEU A 205 -9.50 10.75 -24.75
C LEU A 205 -9.76 10.85 -23.25
N ALA A 206 -8.70 10.87 -22.43
CA ALA A 206 -8.80 11.09 -20.99
C ALA A 206 -9.46 12.45 -20.67
N SER A 207 -9.01 13.52 -21.31
CA SER A 207 -9.60 14.87 -21.10
C SER A 207 -11.06 14.97 -21.55
N LEU A 208 -11.46 14.25 -22.61
CA LEU A 208 -12.86 14.15 -23.04
C LEU A 208 -13.68 13.38 -22.01
N VAL A 209 -13.17 12.29 -21.47
CA VAL A 209 -13.83 11.52 -20.41
C VAL A 209 -14.04 12.40 -19.17
N ASP A 210 -12.99 13.11 -18.72
CA ASP A 210 -13.08 14.00 -17.56
C ASP A 210 -14.11 15.11 -17.78
N TYR A 211 -14.12 15.71 -18.98
CA TYR A 211 -15.10 16.71 -19.35
C TYR A 211 -16.53 16.16 -19.27
N TYR A 212 -16.81 15.04 -19.93
CA TYR A 212 -18.15 14.47 -19.97
C TYR A 212 -18.61 13.95 -18.61
N LEU A 213 -17.71 13.42 -17.77
CA LEU A 213 -18.02 13.07 -16.38
C LEU A 213 -18.41 14.30 -15.54
N ALA A 214 -17.68 15.42 -15.70
CA ALA A 214 -17.94 16.65 -14.97
C ALA A 214 -19.30 17.26 -15.32
N PHE A 215 -19.82 17.04 -16.54
CA PHE A 215 -21.07 17.60 -17.02
C PHE A 215 -22.21 16.56 -17.09
N GLY A 216 -22.03 15.32 -16.58
CA GLY A 216 -23.07 14.29 -16.50
C GLY A 216 -23.48 13.67 -17.84
N SER A 217 -22.60 13.70 -18.84
CA SER A 217 -22.86 13.15 -20.19
C SER A 217 -22.39 11.70 -20.31
N TYR A 218 -23.04 10.80 -19.60
CA TYR A 218 -22.59 9.39 -19.50
C TYR A 218 -22.57 8.64 -20.84
N SER A 219 -23.49 8.93 -21.76
CA SER A 219 -23.50 8.31 -23.10
C SER A 219 -22.25 8.65 -23.90
N GLU A 220 -21.82 9.90 -23.82
CA GLU A 220 -20.59 10.39 -24.44
C GLU A 220 -19.35 9.78 -23.79
N VAL A 221 -19.31 9.67 -22.45
CA VAL A 221 -18.23 8.97 -21.74
C VAL A 221 -18.10 7.54 -22.21
N VAL A 222 -19.20 6.79 -22.27
CA VAL A 222 -19.21 5.40 -22.75
C VAL A 222 -18.69 5.30 -24.17
N SER A 223 -19.09 6.25 -25.04
CA SER A 223 -18.63 6.31 -26.44
C SER A 223 -17.12 6.50 -26.53
N VAL A 224 -16.57 7.47 -25.78
CA VAL A 224 -15.13 7.78 -25.77
C VAL A 224 -14.32 6.63 -25.17
N LEU A 225 -14.82 5.98 -24.10
CA LEU A 225 -14.15 4.82 -23.50
C LEU A 225 -14.13 3.62 -24.43
N LYS A 226 -15.19 3.39 -25.22
CA LYS A 226 -15.18 2.36 -26.24
C LYS A 226 -14.16 2.64 -27.33
N GLU A 227 -14.08 3.90 -27.81
CA GLU A 227 -13.04 4.33 -28.75
C GLU A 227 -11.63 4.09 -28.18
N LEU A 228 -11.40 4.45 -26.92
CA LEU A 228 -10.12 4.16 -26.24
C LEU A 228 -9.80 2.67 -26.23
N LEU A 229 -10.78 1.82 -25.90
CA LEU A 229 -10.59 0.38 -25.78
C LEU A 229 -10.45 -0.33 -27.15
N ASP A 230 -10.99 0.27 -28.22
CA ASP A 230 -10.75 -0.20 -29.59
C ASP A 230 -9.30 0.03 -30.04
N ILE A 231 -8.68 1.10 -29.54
CA ILE A 231 -7.29 1.48 -29.84
C ILE A 231 -6.31 0.78 -28.91
N ASP A 232 -6.63 0.74 -27.61
CA ASP A 232 -5.85 0.07 -26.59
C ASP A 232 -6.70 -0.99 -25.85
N PRO A 233 -6.80 -2.21 -26.41
CA PRO A 233 -7.63 -3.30 -25.86
C PRO A 233 -7.15 -3.83 -24.50
N PHE A 234 -6.03 -3.37 -24.00
CA PHE A 234 -5.48 -3.77 -22.71
C PHE A 234 -5.48 -2.62 -21.68
N ASN A 235 -6.19 -1.54 -21.94
CA ASN A 235 -6.28 -0.39 -21.04
C ASN A 235 -7.13 -0.70 -19.81
N GLY A 236 -6.47 -0.99 -18.69
CA GLY A 236 -7.14 -1.31 -17.43
C GLY A 236 -7.96 -0.14 -16.85
N PHE A 237 -7.50 1.10 -16.99
CA PHE A 237 -8.26 2.29 -16.58
C PHE A 237 -9.55 2.45 -17.39
N GLY A 238 -9.46 2.27 -18.70
CA GLY A 238 -10.62 2.32 -19.59
C GLY A 238 -11.68 1.29 -19.19
N PHE A 239 -11.26 0.02 -18.99
CA PHE A 239 -12.18 -1.02 -18.54
C PHE A 239 -12.75 -0.76 -17.14
N LYS A 240 -11.92 -0.30 -16.19
CA LYS A 240 -12.39 0.02 -14.84
C LYS A 240 -13.45 1.10 -14.88
N LEU A 241 -13.17 2.21 -15.54
CA LEU A 241 -14.09 3.36 -15.60
C LEU A 241 -15.37 3.01 -16.34
N LEU A 242 -15.27 2.29 -17.47
CA LEU A 242 -16.43 1.82 -18.20
C LEU A 242 -17.31 0.88 -17.33
N GLY A 243 -16.66 -0.05 -16.61
CA GLY A 243 -17.36 -0.94 -15.70
C GLY A 243 -18.05 -0.21 -14.55
N ASP A 244 -17.37 0.77 -13.93
CA ASP A 244 -17.94 1.59 -12.85
C ASP A 244 -19.18 2.37 -13.33
N ILE A 245 -19.09 3.05 -14.47
CA ILE A 245 -20.20 3.81 -15.06
C ILE A 245 -21.39 2.91 -15.39
N GLN A 246 -21.14 1.73 -15.98
CA GLN A 246 -22.19 0.79 -16.32
C GLN A 246 -22.90 0.25 -15.09
N LEU A 247 -22.17 -0.07 -14.02
CA LEU A 247 -22.78 -0.48 -12.74
C LEU A 247 -23.65 0.64 -12.15
N ASP A 248 -23.18 1.88 -12.18
CA ASP A 248 -23.92 3.03 -11.66
C ASP A 248 -25.20 3.31 -12.49
N ASN A 249 -25.19 2.99 -13.78
CA ASN A 249 -26.36 3.06 -14.67
C ASN A 249 -27.28 1.83 -14.61
N GLY A 250 -26.94 0.81 -13.81
CA GLY A 250 -27.73 -0.42 -13.69
C GLY A 250 -27.47 -1.47 -14.78
N GLU A 251 -26.47 -1.29 -15.61
CA GLU A 251 -25.99 -2.26 -16.62
C GLU A 251 -25.06 -3.28 -15.94
N ILE A 252 -25.64 -4.08 -15.02
CA ILE A 252 -24.86 -4.89 -14.07
C ILE A 252 -23.93 -5.88 -14.78
N ASN A 253 -24.45 -6.65 -15.76
CA ASN A 253 -23.67 -7.71 -16.41
C ASN A 253 -22.49 -7.17 -17.21
N GLU A 254 -22.69 -6.10 -17.96
CA GLU A 254 -21.67 -5.44 -18.77
C GLU A 254 -20.63 -4.79 -17.86
N GLY A 255 -21.07 -4.10 -16.80
CA GLY A 255 -20.19 -3.49 -15.81
C GLY A 255 -19.27 -4.50 -15.13
N LEU A 256 -19.84 -5.60 -14.65
CA LEU A 256 -19.05 -6.68 -14.04
C LEU A 256 -18.08 -7.31 -15.03
N ALA A 257 -18.50 -7.52 -16.29
CA ALA A 257 -17.62 -8.06 -17.32
C ALA A 257 -16.42 -7.14 -17.59
N ASN A 258 -16.64 -5.82 -17.64
CA ASN A 258 -15.56 -4.86 -17.83
C ASN A 258 -14.65 -4.75 -16.60
N LEU A 259 -15.18 -4.79 -15.39
CA LEU A 259 -14.34 -4.82 -14.17
C LEU A 259 -13.46 -6.08 -14.11
N LYS A 260 -13.98 -7.26 -14.52
CA LYS A 260 -13.16 -8.49 -14.62
C LYS A 260 -12.04 -8.33 -15.65
N LYS A 261 -12.30 -7.69 -16.79
CA LYS A 261 -11.25 -7.38 -17.78
C LYS A 261 -10.23 -6.40 -17.20
N ALA A 262 -10.67 -5.37 -16.47
CA ALA A 262 -9.79 -4.39 -15.83
C ALA A 262 -8.76 -5.05 -14.90
N VAL A 263 -9.17 -6.06 -14.11
CA VAL A 263 -8.25 -6.79 -13.22
C VAL A 263 -7.12 -7.47 -14.01
N LYS A 264 -7.41 -7.95 -15.22
CA LYS A 264 -6.44 -8.67 -16.08
C LYS A 264 -5.66 -7.75 -17.02
N ALA A 265 -6.13 -6.53 -17.24
CA ALA A 265 -5.56 -5.58 -18.19
C ALA A 265 -4.34 -4.83 -17.62
N ASP A 266 -3.62 -4.10 -18.47
CA ASP A 266 -2.45 -3.31 -18.09
C ASP A 266 -2.82 -1.95 -17.46
N GLY A 267 -1.82 -1.27 -16.89
CA GLY A 267 -1.94 0.10 -16.38
C GLY A 267 -2.47 0.24 -14.94
N LEU A 268 -3.17 -0.76 -14.38
CA LEU A 268 -3.61 -0.72 -12.99
C LEU A 268 -2.54 -1.26 -12.05
N ASN A 269 -2.33 -0.56 -10.93
CA ASN A 269 -1.50 -1.07 -9.85
C ASN A 269 -2.27 -2.09 -8.99
N ILE A 270 -1.57 -2.72 -8.03
CA ILE A 270 -2.16 -3.76 -7.18
C ILE A 270 -3.33 -3.23 -6.35
N ASP A 271 -3.24 -2.01 -5.81
CA ASP A 271 -4.30 -1.44 -4.97
C ASP A 271 -5.60 -1.29 -5.74
N GLN A 272 -5.51 -0.76 -6.96
CA GLN A 272 -6.66 -0.60 -7.84
C GLN A 272 -7.31 -1.94 -8.22
N ARG A 273 -6.50 -2.98 -8.47
CA ARG A 273 -7.01 -4.34 -8.77
C ARG A 273 -7.72 -4.95 -7.57
N VAL A 274 -7.18 -4.72 -6.37
CA VAL A 274 -7.77 -5.17 -5.12
C VAL A 274 -9.11 -4.48 -4.83
N ASP A 275 -9.18 -3.17 -5.08
CA ASP A 275 -10.42 -2.42 -4.92
C ASP A 275 -11.51 -2.97 -5.86
N ILE A 276 -11.15 -3.26 -7.11
CA ILE A 276 -12.06 -3.92 -8.06
C ILE A 276 -12.50 -5.30 -7.54
N LEU A 277 -11.57 -6.14 -7.09
CA LEU A 277 -11.91 -7.46 -6.52
C LEU A 277 -12.87 -7.34 -5.34
N THR A 278 -12.59 -6.39 -4.43
CA THR A 278 -13.44 -6.15 -3.27
C THR A 278 -14.86 -5.75 -3.68
N ARG A 279 -15.00 -4.95 -4.73
CA ARG A 279 -16.30 -4.59 -5.31
C ARG A 279 -16.98 -5.80 -5.93
N LEU A 280 -16.27 -6.57 -6.75
CA LEU A 280 -16.77 -7.78 -7.39
C LEU A 280 -17.26 -8.83 -6.36
N GLN A 281 -16.55 -9.01 -5.24
CA GLN A 281 -16.93 -9.94 -4.18
C GLN A 281 -18.23 -9.57 -3.44
N LYS A 282 -18.66 -8.31 -3.48
CA LYS A 282 -19.92 -7.85 -2.88
C LYS A 282 -21.13 -8.12 -3.77
N GLU A 283 -20.92 -8.33 -5.04
CA GLU A 283 -21.98 -8.54 -6.01
C GLU A 283 -22.50 -9.98 -5.99
N LYS A 284 -23.82 -10.15 -5.82
CA LYS A 284 -24.47 -11.47 -5.67
C LYS A 284 -24.41 -12.32 -6.95
N ASN A 285 -24.19 -11.71 -8.10
CA ASN A 285 -24.29 -12.35 -9.41
C ASN A 285 -22.95 -12.89 -9.94
N ILE A 286 -21.87 -12.81 -9.17
CA ILE A 286 -20.56 -13.30 -9.61
C ILE A 286 -20.33 -14.70 -9.08
N ASN A 287 -19.89 -15.60 -9.97
CA ASN A 287 -19.51 -16.94 -9.61
C ASN A 287 -18.20 -16.91 -8.80
N VAL A 288 -18.18 -17.68 -7.72
CA VAL A 288 -16.98 -17.86 -6.86
C VAL A 288 -15.76 -18.30 -7.68
N ILE A 289 -15.95 -19.16 -8.69
CA ILE A 289 -14.85 -19.62 -9.56
C ILE A 289 -14.19 -18.45 -10.29
N GLU A 290 -14.99 -17.52 -10.82
CA GLU A 290 -14.44 -16.33 -11.51
C GLU A 290 -13.62 -15.44 -10.57
N ILE A 291 -14.07 -15.26 -9.32
CA ILE A 291 -13.30 -14.53 -8.31
C ILE A 291 -12.01 -15.25 -7.98
N THR A 292 -12.05 -16.58 -7.83
CA THR A 292 -10.86 -17.39 -7.57
C THR A 292 -9.82 -17.22 -8.68
N GLU A 293 -10.24 -17.28 -9.94
CA GLU A 293 -9.35 -17.05 -11.09
C GLU A 293 -8.69 -15.65 -11.06
N LEU A 294 -9.45 -14.61 -10.68
CA LEU A 294 -8.91 -13.25 -10.61
C LEU A 294 -7.93 -13.08 -9.44
N VAL A 295 -8.23 -13.68 -8.31
CA VAL A 295 -7.35 -13.67 -7.12
C VAL A 295 -6.04 -14.40 -7.43
N ASP A 296 -6.11 -15.60 -8.03
CA ASP A 296 -4.92 -16.35 -8.43
C ASP A 296 -4.11 -15.61 -9.49
N PHE A 297 -4.78 -14.97 -10.46
CA PHE A 297 -4.12 -14.13 -11.45
C PHE A 297 -3.32 -13.00 -10.80
N ILE A 298 -3.88 -12.31 -9.81
CA ILE A 298 -3.17 -11.23 -9.10
C ILE A 298 -1.93 -11.77 -8.36
N ALA A 299 -2.07 -12.89 -7.66
CA ALA A 299 -0.94 -13.49 -6.94
C ALA A 299 0.20 -13.93 -7.89
N ILE A 300 -0.14 -14.44 -9.07
CA ILE A 300 0.83 -14.81 -10.10
C ILE A 300 1.47 -13.57 -10.74
N THR A 301 0.69 -12.51 -10.96
CA THR A 301 1.18 -11.28 -11.61
C THR A 301 2.07 -10.46 -10.68
N TYR A 302 1.81 -10.49 -9.38
CA TYR A 302 2.52 -9.73 -8.35
C TYR A 302 3.17 -10.65 -7.29
N PRO A 303 4.09 -11.55 -7.68
CA PRO A 303 4.62 -12.57 -6.78
C PRO A 303 5.49 -12.02 -5.63
N LYS A 304 5.88 -10.75 -5.70
CA LYS A 304 6.69 -10.07 -4.66
C LYS A 304 5.86 -9.10 -3.80
N GLU A 305 4.58 -9.01 -4.05
CA GLU A 305 3.70 -8.10 -3.33
C GLU A 305 2.93 -8.86 -2.24
N ALA A 306 3.24 -8.57 -0.99
CA ALA A 306 2.58 -9.21 0.16
C ALA A 306 1.05 -9.12 0.10
N LYS A 307 0.53 -7.99 -0.39
CA LYS A 307 -0.92 -7.75 -0.53
C LYS A 307 -1.60 -8.73 -1.49
N ALA A 308 -0.91 -9.15 -2.56
CA ALA A 308 -1.44 -10.12 -3.52
C ALA A 308 -1.66 -11.49 -2.87
N HIS A 309 -0.70 -11.91 -2.07
CA HIS A 309 -0.78 -13.18 -1.35
C HIS A 309 -1.73 -13.12 -0.16
N ALA A 310 -1.79 -12.00 0.56
CA ALA A 310 -2.72 -11.81 1.67
C ALA A 310 -4.18 -11.92 1.19
N ILE A 311 -4.53 -11.27 0.06
CA ILE A 311 -5.88 -11.36 -0.52
C ILE A 311 -6.21 -12.79 -0.99
N LYS A 312 -5.22 -13.49 -1.53
CA LYS A 312 -5.38 -14.90 -1.86
C LYS A 312 -5.67 -15.72 -0.60
N GLY A 313 -4.94 -15.49 0.48
CA GLY A 313 -5.20 -16.11 1.77
C GLY A 313 -6.61 -15.83 2.29
N ASP A 314 -7.03 -14.57 2.29
CA ASP A 314 -8.38 -14.15 2.71
C ASP A 314 -9.49 -14.80 1.88
N HIS A 315 -9.27 -14.93 0.57
CA HIS A 315 -10.24 -15.57 -0.32
C HIS A 315 -10.40 -17.06 0.00
N TYR A 316 -9.30 -17.81 0.08
CA TYR A 316 -9.34 -19.23 0.38
C TYR A 316 -9.78 -19.53 1.82
N PHE A 317 -9.50 -18.63 2.76
CA PHE A 317 -10.06 -18.70 4.12
C PHE A 317 -11.60 -18.63 4.10
N LYS A 318 -12.18 -17.67 3.36
CA LYS A 318 -13.65 -17.57 3.18
C LYS A 318 -14.26 -18.79 2.51
N LEU A 319 -13.51 -19.48 1.68
CA LEU A 319 -13.94 -20.73 1.01
C LEU A 319 -13.80 -21.97 1.91
N ASN A 320 -13.42 -21.79 3.17
CA ASN A 320 -13.14 -22.89 4.11
C ASN A 320 -12.06 -23.86 3.59
N GLN A 321 -11.03 -23.30 2.93
CA GLN A 321 -9.86 -24.02 2.45
C GLN A 321 -8.60 -23.58 3.22
N PRO A 322 -8.49 -23.96 4.50
CA PRO A 322 -7.48 -23.39 5.41
C PRO A 322 -6.04 -23.70 4.99
N LEU A 323 -5.77 -24.83 4.36
CA LEU A 323 -4.41 -25.20 3.95
C LEU A 323 -3.87 -24.26 2.88
N ILE A 324 -4.70 -23.91 1.88
CA ILE A 324 -4.30 -22.97 0.82
C ILE A 324 -4.19 -21.55 1.39
N ALA A 325 -5.09 -21.21 2.32
CA ALA A 325 -5.03 -19.91 3.01
C ALA A 325 -3.70 -19.75 3.78
N ILE A 326 -3.31 -20.76 4.57
CA ILE A 326 -2.04 -20.76 5.32
C ILE A 326 -0.84 -20.56 4.38
N GLU A 327 -0.76 -21.33 3.29
CA GLU A 327 0.34 -21.19 2.33
C GLU A 327 0.38 -19.78 1.72
N SER A 328 -0.78 -19.26 1.32
CA SER A 328 -0.86 -17.91 0.76
C SER A 328 -0.45 -16.83 1.77
N TYR A 329 -0.86 -16.96 3.02
CA TYR A 329 -0.41 -16.04 4.08
C TYR A 329 1.08 -16.17 4.38
N LYS A 330 1.66 -17.37 4.30
CA LYS A 330 3.12 -17.59 4.41
C LYS A 330 3.87 -16.89 3.27
N ASP A 331 3.36 -16.95 2.06
CA ASP A 331 3.92 -16.19 0.94
C ASP A 331 3.84 -14.67 1.19
N ALA A 332 2.75 -14.18 1.78
CA ALA A 332 2.61 -12.77 2.13
C ALA A 332 3.67 -12.31 3.15
N VAL A 333 3.88 -13.06 4.24
CA VAL A 333 4.89 -12.71 5.24
C VAL A 333 6.33 -12.98 4.78
N ASN A 334 6.53 -13.82 3.78
CA ASN A 334 7.84 -13.95 3.12
C ASN A 334 8.17 -12.71 2.28
N CYS A 335 7.16 -12.04 1.71
CA CYS A 335 7.34 -10.77 0.99
C CYS A 335 7.52 -9.59 1.96
N ASP A 336 6.71 -9.52 3.02
CA ASP A 336 6.82 -8.51 4.09
C ASP A 336 6.58 -9.16 5.46
N PRO A 337 7.64 -9.44 6.22
CA PRO A 337 7.52 -10.10 7.52
C PRO A 337 6.95 -9.20 8.62
N ASN A 338 6.77 -7.89 8.39
CA ASN A 338 6.23 -6.95 9.38
C ASN A 338 4.69 -6.92 9.43
N LEU A 339 4.03 -7.86 8.78
CA LEU A 339 2.57 -7.97 8.75
C LEU A 339 2.04 -8.79 9.95
N TYR A 340 1.98 -8.19 11.14
CA TYR A 340 1.55 -8.88 12.36
C TYR A 340 0.18 -9.57 12.22
N GLN A 341 -0.77 -8.91 11.58
CA GLN A 341 -2.12 -9.48 11.39
C GLN A 341 -2.09 -10.78 10.56
N ILE A 342 -1.22 -10.85 9.56
CA ILE A 342 -1.09 -12.07 8.74
C ILE A 342 -0.44 -13.20 9.56
N TRP A 343 0.57 -12.90 10.37
CA TRP A 343 1.14 -13.89 11.29
C TRP A 343 0.09 -14.44 12.26
N THR A 344 -0.80 -13.59 12.77
CA THR A 344 -1.88 -14.06 13.66
C THR A 344 -2.88 -14.96 12.94
N GLN A 345 -3.17 -14.72 11.65
CA GLN A 345 -4.00 -15.61 10.84
C GLN A 345 -3.33 -16.98 10.62
N ILE A 346 -2.04 -17.00 10.27
CA ILE A 346 -1.27 -18.25 10.13
C ILE A 346 -1.34 -19.06 11.43
N ILE A 347 -0.96 -18.45 12.55
CA ILE A 347 -0.92 -19.10 13.88
C ILE A 347 -2.30 -19.64 14.27
N SER A 348 -3.36 -18.85 14.07
CA SER A 348 -4.73 -19.28 14.39
C SER A 348 -5.17 -20.47 13.53
N LEU A 349 -4.92 -20.41 12.22
CA LEU A 349 -5.31 -21.49 11.31
C LEU A 349 -4.51 -22.77 11.57
N GLU A 350 -3.21 -22.67 11.84
CA GLU A 350 -2.38 -23.83 12.19
C GLU A 350 -2.82 -24.46 13.50
N TYR A 351 -3.19 -23.64 14.50
CA TYR A 351 -3.76 -24.12 15.75
C TYR A 351 -5.09 -24.85 15.53
N GLU A 352 -6.03 -24.26 14.77
CA GLU A 352 -7.34 -24.85 14.50
C GLU A 352 -7.24 -26.16 13.69
N ASN A 353 -6.23 -26.28 12.84
CA ASN A 353 -5.97 -27.47 12.03
C ASN A 353 -4.98 -28.46 12.69
N GLU A 354 -4.65 -28.28 13.96
CA GLU A 354 -3.72 -29.12 14.74
C GLU A 354 -2.35 -29.32 14.07
N GLN A 355 -1.85 -28.32 13.31
CA GLN A 355 -0.55 -28.37 12.63
C GLN A 355 0.59 -27.96 13.60
N TRP A 356 0.82 -28.76 14.63
CA TRP A 356 1.70 -28.39 15.74
C TRP A 356 3.14 -28.08 15.35
N ASP A 357 3.72 -28.82 14.41
CA ASP A 357 5.09 -28.58 13.90
C ASP A 357 5.21 -27.22 13.22
N SER A 358 4.26 -26.91 12.31
CA SER A 358 4.20 -25.62 11.62
C SER A 358 3.95 -24.48 12.60
N LEU A 359 2.95 -24.65 13.49
CA LEU A 359 2.61 -23.66 14.51
C LEU A 359 3.82 -23.29 15.39
N PHE A 360 4.63 -24.28 15.78
CA PHE A 360 5.85 -24.01 16.55
C PHE A 360 6.84 -23.19 15.74
N VAL A 361 7.15 -23.64 14.51
CA VAL A 361 8.15 -23.00 13.65
C VAL A 361 7.74 -21.58 13.27
N ASP A 362 6.48 -21.37 12.89
CA ASP A 362 6.01 -20.07 12.40
C ASP A 362 5.75 -19.08 13.55
N SER A 363 5.38 -19.59 14.75
CA SER A 363 5.40 -18.77 15.97
C SER A 363 6.81 -18.28 16.31
N GLU A 364 7.83 -19.15 16.25
CA GLU A 364 9.24 -18.77 16.47
C GLU A 364 9.69 -17.69 15.47
N LYS A 365 9.33 -17.83 14.19
CA LYS A 365 9.64 -16.82 13.18
C LYS A 365 8.94 -15.49 13.48
N SER A 366 7.65 -15.56 13.83
CA SER A 366 6.88 -14.36 14.18
C SER A 366 7.49 -13.60 15.37
N LEU A 367 7.98 -14.31 16.39
CA LEU A 367 8.65 -13.71 17.55
C LEU A 367 9.93 -12.95 17.19
N ALA A 368 10.63 -13.31 16.11
CA ALA A 368 11.79 -12.56 15.64
C ALA A 368 11.44 -11.15 15.18
N TYR A 369 10.23 -10.93 14.69
CA TYR A 369 9.72 -9.63 14.23
C TYR A 369 8.86 -8.95 15.29
N PHE A 370 8.15 -9.70 16.10
CA PHE A 370 7.18 -9.21 17.10
C PHE A 370 7.47 -9.77 18.50
N PRO A 371 8.63 -9.44 19.11
CA PRO A 371 9.09 -10.05 20.36
C PRO A 371 8.30 -9.65 21.61
N THR A 372 7.34 -8.73 21.51
CA THR A 372 6.55 -8.24 22.64
C THR A 372 5.10 -8.72 22.64
N GLN A 373 4.77 -9.71 21.82
CA GLN A 373 3.40 -10.20 21.64
C GLN A 373 3.13 -11.47 22.48
N PRO A 374 2.51 -11.38 23.65
CA PRO A 374 2.37 -12.51 24.58
C PRO A 374 1.57 -13.66 23.97
N MET A 375 0.58 -13.38 23.12
CA MET A 375 -0.23 -14.41 22.47
C MET A 375 0.61 -15.33 21.57
N VAL A 376 1.63 -14.80 20.88
CA VAL A 376 2.52 -15.61 20.03
C VAL A 376 3.37 -16.56 20.90
N TYR A 377 3.86 -16.09 22.04
CA TYR A 377 4.55 -16.95 23.02
C TYR A 377 3.66 -18.06 23.54
N PHE A 378 2.39 -17.75 23.79
CA PHE A 378 1.41 -18.75 24.21
C PHE A 378 1.25 -19.87 23.20
N PHE A 379 1.00 -19.54 21.93
CA PHE A 379 0.84 -20.55 20.87
C PHE A 379 2.12 -21.31 20.61
N CYS A 380 3.28 -20.65 20.65
CA CYS A 380 4.59 -21.29 20.55
C CYS A 380 4.79 -22.32 21.67
N GLY A 381 4.53 -21.96 22.92
CA GLY A 381 4.66 -22.84 24.06
C GLY A 381 3.64 -23.99 24.05
N LEU A 382 2.41 -23.72 23.61
CA LEU A 382 1.38 -24.74 23.44
C LEU A 382 1.80 -25.76 22.38
N ALA A 383 2.27 -25.30 21.21
CA ALA A 383 2.77 -26.18 20.15
C ALA A 383 3.96 -27.02 20.62
N ALA A 384 4.91 -26.40 21.33
CA ALA A 384 6.05 -27.10 21.93
C ALA A 384 5.60 -28.20 22.89
N ASN A 385 4.57 -27.95 23.73
CA ASN A 385 3.98 -28.97 24.61
C ASN A 385 3.38 -30.14 23.82
N LYS A 386 2.65 -29.86 22.74
CA LYS A 386 2.08 -30.88 21.86
C LYS A 386 3.15 -31.76 21.20
N LEU A 387 4.32 -31.16 20.90
CA LEU A 387 5.48 -31.83 20.34
C LEU A 387 6.38 -32.47 21.40
N SER A 388 5.99 -32.39 22.67
CA SER A 388 6.81 -32.85 23.81
C SER A 388 8.17 -32.15 23.96
N LEU A 389 8.30 -30.94 23.44
CA LEU A 389 9.48 -30.06 23.55
C LEU A 389 9.38 -29.21 24.84
N PHE A 390 9.29 -29.88 25.99
CA PHE A 390 8.88 -29.24 27.26
C PHE A 390 9.83 -28.13 27.74
N ASP A 391 11.14 -28.29 27.53
CA ASP A 391 12.11 -27.24 27.90
C ASP A 391 11.89 -25.96 27.08
N LYS A 392 11.63 -26.10 25.78
CA LYS A 392 11.31 -24.96 24.89
C LYS A 392 9.97 -24.34 25.26
N ALA A 393 8.98 -25.15 25.60
CA ALA A 393 7.69 -24.66 26.07
C ALA A 393 7.85 -23.78 27.32
N ILE A 394 8.64 -24.22 28.29
CA ILE A 394 8.91 -23.46 29.52
C ILE A 394 9.63 -22.15 29.20
N GLU A 395 10.64 -22.18 28.33
CA GLU A 395 11.37 -20.99 27.91
C GLU A 395 10.43 -19.95 27.30
N ARG A 396 9.64 -20.34 26.31
CA ARG A 396 8.74 -19.42 25.59
C ARG A 396 7.60 -18.91 26.45
N LEU A 397 6.96 -19.79 27.24
CA LEU A 397 5.85 -19.37 28.11
C LEU A 397 6.31 -18.42 29.21
N ASN A 398 7.48 -18.65 29.83
CA ASN A 398 7.99 -17.71 30.83
C ASN A 398 8.35 -16.37 30.20
N ALA A 399 9.00 -16.34 29.02
CA ALA A 399 9.28 -15.11 28.31
C ALA A 399 8.00 -14.34 27.94
N GLY A 400 6.95 -15.06 27.55
CA GLY A 400 5.66 -14.45 27.23
C GLY A 400 4.94 -13.83 28.45
N LEU A 401 5.10 -14.42 29.63
CA LEU A 401 4.52 -13.89 30.87
C LEU A 401 5.05 -12.48 31.20
N ASP A 402 6.28 -12.16 30.85
CA ASP A 402 6.88 -10.84 31.11
C ASP A 402 6.23 -9.72 30.28
N PHE A 403 5.52 -10.04 29.22
CA PHE A 403 4.82 -9.09 28.35
C PHE A 403 3.31 -8.97 28.62
N ILE A 404 2.76 -9.75 29.57
CA ILE A 404 1.33 -9.67 29.88
C ILE A 404 1.04 -8.45 30.75
N VAL A 405 0.10 -7.62 30.30
CA VAL A 405 -0.37 -6.46 31.04
C VAL A 405 -1.89 -6.58 31.24
N ASN A 406 -2.32 -6.80 32.48
CA ASN A 406 -3.75 -6.87 32.88
C ASN A 406 -4.61 -7.93 32.15
N ASP A 407 -4.01 -8.93 31.53
CA ASP A 407 -4.71 -10.07 30.92
C ASP A 407 -4.58 -11.32 31.78
N PHE A 408 -5.40 -11.40 32.84
CA PHE A 408 -5.40 -12.52 33.76
C PHE A 408 -5.85 -13.83 33.10
N SER A 409 -6.62 -13.77 32.02
CA SER A 409 -7.04 -14.95 31.27
C SER A 409 -5.86 -15.61 30.57
N LEU A 410 -5.10 -14.83 29.81
CA LEU A 410 -3.91 -15.32 29.12
C LEU A 410 -2.81 -15.76 30.11
N GLU A 411 -2.64 -15.01 31.23
CA GLU A 411 -1.71 -15.41 32.29
C GLU A 411 -2.09 -16.77 32.88
N ALA A 412 -3.38 -17.01 33.10
CA ALA A 412 -3.88 -18.30 33.60
C ALA A 412 -3.60 -19.42 32.60
N GLU A 413 -3.85 -19.19 31.32
CA GLU A 413 -3.61 -20.19 30.27
C GLU A 413 -2.12 -20.51 30.13
N MET A 414 -1.24 -19.50 30.13
CA MET A 414 0.21 -19.73 30.10
C MET A 414 0.69 -20.53 31.32
N ASN A 415 0.18 -20.22 32.51
CA ASN A 415 0.53 -21.01 33.72
C ASN A 415 0.00 -22.44 33.62
N SER A 416 -1.18 -22.67 33.02
CA SER A 416 -1.68 -24.02 32.75
C SER A 416 -0.74 -24.80 31.80
N GLN A 417 -0.29 -24.17 30.72
CA GLN A 417 0.65 -24.77 29.77
C GLN A 417 2.01 -25.04 30.42
N LEU A 418 2.51 -24.14 31.28
CA LEU A 418 3.71 -24.37 32.09
C LEU A 418 3.55 -25.58 33.01
N GLY A 419 2.36 -25.72 33.63
CA GLY A 419 2.02 -26.89 34.43
C GLY A 419 2.16 -28.18 33.64
N ILE A 420 1.63 -28.23 32.39
CA ILE A 420 1.79 -29.38 31.48
C ILE A 420 3.27 -29.64 31.19
N SER A 421 4.05 -28.61 30.87
CA SER A 421 5.48 -28.74 30.57
C SER A 421 6.27 -29.33 31.73
N TYR A 422 6.04 -28.82 32.95
CA TYR A 422 6.73 -29.33 34.15
C TYR A 422 6.37 -30.78 34.45
N PHE A 423 5.08 -31.16 34.28
CA PHE A 423 4.69 -32.57 34.40
C PHE A 423 5.37 -33.44 33.33
N GLY A 424 5.51 -32.95 32.10
CA GLY A 424 6.25 -33.63 31.04
C GLY A 424 7.70 -33.91 31.40
N LEU A 425 8.36 -32.97 32.10
CA LEU A 425 9.72 -33.12 32.64
C LEU A 425 9.77 -33.88 33.98
N LYS A 426 8.66 -34.42 34.47
CA LYS A 426 8.52 -35.12 35.78
C LYS A 426 8.80 -34.21 36.99
N GLN A 427 8.74 -32.88 36.83
CA GLN A 427 8.90 -31.91 37.92
C GLN A 427 7.54 -31.60 38.52
N LYS A 428 6.99 -32.57 39.26
CA LYS A 428 5.60 -32.62 39.70
C LYS A 428 5.22 -31.44 40.60
N GLU A 429 6.10 -31.04 41.52
CA GLU A 429 5.89 -29.93 42.46
C GLU A 429 5.71 -28.60 41.72
N LEU A 430 6.58 -28.30 40.75
CA LEU A 430 6.47 -27.11 39.92
C LEU A 430 5.24 -27.15 39.01
N GLY A 431 4.92 -28.34 38.49
CA GLY A 431 3.70 -28.54 37.72
C GLY A 431 2.43 -28.19 38.52
N CYS A 432 2.34 -28.69 39.78
CA CYS A 432 1.23 -28.35 40.66
C CYS A 432 1.17 -26.84 40.96
N GLN A 433 2.30 -26.22 41.30
CA GLN A 433 2.34 -24.77 41.60
C GLN A 433 1.82 -23.93 40.43
N LYS A 434 2.23 -24.28 39.20
CA LYS A 434 1.77 -23.55 38.01
C LYS A 434 0.30 -23.72 37.73
N PHE A 435 -0.25 -24.93 37.87
CA PHE A 435 -1.70 -25.14 37.74
C PHE A 435 -2.49 -24.46 38.85
N GLU A 436 -1.99 -24.45 40.10
CA GLU A 436 -2.62 -23.75 41.20
C GLU A 436 -2.67 -22.24 40.93
N LYS A 437 -1.58 -21.64 40.44
CA LYS A 437 -1.57 -20.24 40.01
C LYS A 437 -2.57 -19.99 38.87
N SER A 438 -2.64 -20.88 37.90
CA SER A 438 -3.62 -20.82 36.82
C SER A 438 -5.06 -20.77 37.34
N LEU A 439 -5.41 -21.69 38.27
CA LEU A 439 -6.74 -21.75 38.86
C LEU A 439 -7.04 -20.60 39.84
N GLN A 440 -6.02 -19.98 40.45
CA GLN A 440 -6.23 -18.76 41.26
C GLN A 440 -6.67 -17.60 40.37
N LEU A 441 -6.11 -17.49 39.16
CA LEU A 441 -6.44 -16.44 38.17
C LEU A 441 -7.77 -16.71 37.47
N ALA A 442 -8.06 -17.98 37.16
CA ALA A 442 -9.28 -18.40 36.46
C ALA A 442 -9.95 -19.62 37.10
N PRO A 443 -10.60 -19.47 38.28
CA PRO A 443 -11.10 -20.61 39.10
C PRO A 443 -12.18 -21.45 38.44
N ARG A 444 -12.89 -20.88 37.44
CA ARG A 444 -13.99 -21.54 36.72
C ARG A 444 -13.64 -21.99 35.32
N ASN A 445 -12.39 -21.90 34.93
CA ASN A 445 -11.97 -22.34 33.60
C ASN A 445 -11.96 -23.88 33.57
N THR A 446 -12.96 -24.44 32.88
CA THR A 446 -13.18 -25.89 32.81
C THR A 446 -11.98 -26.61 32.16
N THR A 447 -11.38 -26.04 31.14
CA THR A 447 -10.21 -26.61 30.43
C THR A 447 -9.02 -26.77 31.37
N MET A 448 -8.74 -25.76 32.20
CA MET A 448 -7.64 -25.80 33.18
C MET A 448 -7.89 -26.81 34.28
N VAL A 449 -9.15 -26.86 34.80
CA VAL A 449 -9.54 -27.88 35.78
C VAL A 449 -9.39 -29.28 35.22
N HIS A 450 -9.84 -29.53 33.99
CA HIS A 450 -9.67 -30.82 33.33
C HIS A 450 -8.21 -31.22 33.18
N ALA A 451 -7.38 -30.28 32.67
CA ALA A 451 -5.95 -30.51 32.50
C ALA A 451 -5.26 -30.84 33.82
N PHE A 452 -5.50 -30.06 34.87
CA PHE A 452 -4.89 -30.30 36.17
C PHE A 452 -5.35 -31.59 36.79
N SER A 453 -6.66 -31.88 36.80
CA SER A 453 -7.23 -33.10 37.39
C SER A 453 -6.64 -34.37 36.76
N ILE A 454 -6.52 -34.40 35.44
CA ILE A 454 -5.91 -35.55 34.75
C ILE A 454 -4.40 -35.70 35.05
N GLN A 455 -3.68 -34.59 35.22
CA GLN A 455 -2.24 -34.63 35.58
C GLN A 455 -2.05 -35.13 37.02
N LEU A 456 -2.88 -34.67 37.97
CA LEU A 456 -2.86 -35.15 39.35
C LEU A 456 -3.12 -36.67 39.43
N ALA A 457 -4.11 -37.15 38.69
CA ALA A 457 -4.51 -38.56 38.69
C ALA A 457 -3.44 -39.44 37.97
N ARG A 458 -3.02 -39.05 36.80
CA ARG A 458 -2.05 -39.80 36.01
C ARG A 458 -0.69 -39.93 36.69
N ASN A 459 -0.26 -38.88 37.39
CA ASN A 459 0.99 -38.87 38.13
C ASN A 459 0.84 -39.42 39.57
N GLN A 460 -0.36 -39.87 39.95
CA GLN A 460 -0.72 -40.41 41.27
C GLN A 460 -0.34 -39.49 42.43
N ILE A 461 -0.64 -38.20 42.30
CA ILE A 461 -0.24 -37.17 43.28
C ILE A 461 -1.34 -36.97 44.31
N ASP A 462 -2.56 -36.61 43.85
CA ASP A 462 -3.68 -36.29 44.72
C ASP A 462 -5.03 -36.55 44.01
N PHE A 463 -5.53 -37.78 44.17
CA PHE A 463 -6.84 -38.16 43.64
C PHE A 463 -8.00 -37.39 44.31
N SER A 464 -7.85 -37.09 45.63
CA SER A 464 -8.89 -36.34 46.37
C SER A 464 -9.10 -34.95 45.79
N LYS A 465 -7.99 -34.23 45.53
CA LYS A 465 -8.02 -32.90 44.89
C LYS A 465 -8.58 -32.97 43.50
N ALA A 466 -8.11 -33.92 42.66
CA ALA A 466 -8.62 -34.13 41.33
C ALA A 466 -10.13 -34.37 41.30
N ASN A 467 -10.61 -35.26 42.16
CA ASN A 467 -12.02 -35.56 42.28
C ASN A 467 -12.84 -34.35 42.73
N LYS A 468 -12.38 -33.60 43.75
CA LYS A 468 -13.07 -32.40 44.25
C LYS A 468 -13.19 -31.30 43.18
N LEU A 469 -12.14 -31.08 42.40
CA LEU A 469 -12.16 -30.09 41.30
C LEU A 469 -13.24 -30.44 40.27
N LEU A 470 -13.32 -31.73 39.88
CA LEU A 470 -14.29 -32.21 38.89
C LEU A 470 -15.72 -32.26 39.45
N ASP A 471 -15.89 -32.66 40.74
CA ASP A 471 -17.19 -32.66 41.38
C ASP A 471 -17.81 -31.26 41.45
N ASN A 472 -16.99 -30.22 41.67
CA ASN A 472 -17.43 -28.83 41.62
C ASN A 472 -17.92 -28.43 40.23
N LEU A 473 -17.26 -28.87 39.14
CA LEU A 473 -17.72 -28.60 37.75
C LEU A 473 -19.03 -29.35 37.45
N ILE A 474 -19.12 -30.64 37.81
CA ILE A 474 -20.29 -31.47 37.55
C ILE A 474 -21.50 -30.98 38.37
N LEU A 475 -21.27 -30.37 39.53
CA LEU A 475 -22.31 -29.71 40.32
C LEU A 475 -22.89 -28.48 39.64
N LEU A 476 -22.04 -27.73 38.92
CA LEU A 476 -22.48 -26.56 38.15
C LEU A 476 -23.19 -26.94 36.85
N ASP A 477 -22.70 -27.98 36.18
CA ASP A 477 -23.31 -28.56 34.98
C ASP A 477 -23.17 -30.09 34.99
N SER A 478 -24.24 -30.76 35.41
CA SER A 478 -24.30 -32.22 35.49
C SER A 478 -24.31 -32.91 34.11
N GLY A 479 -24.51 -32.14 33.05
CA GLY A 479 -24.49 -32.57 31.64
C GLY A 479 -23.19 -32.31 30.92
N ASP A 480 -22.19 -31.69 31.56
CA ASP A 480 -20.89 -31.48 30.90
C ASP A 480 -20.19 -32.82 30.64
N ALA A 481 -20.32 -33.25 29.40
CA ALA A 481 -19.80 -34.53 28.93
C ALA A 481 -18.26 -34.63 29.07
N LYS A 482 -17.52 -33.53 28.93
CA LYS A 482 -16.06 -33.51 29.11
C LYS A 482 -15.69 -33.71 30.58
N SER A 483 -16.34 -33.04 31.50
CA SER A 483 -16.14 -33.24 32.95
C SER A 483 -16.46 -34.67 33.38
N LEU A 484 -17.55 -35.25 32.89
CA LEU A 484 -17.88 -36.66 33.15
C LEU A 484 -16.81 -37.62 32.62
N ASN A 485 -16.30 -37.40 31.38
CA ASN A 485 -15.22 -38.19 30.79
C ASN A 485 -13.94 -38.10 31.63
N ILE A 486 -13.50 -36.88 31.98
CA ILE A 486 -12.30 -36.69 32.80
C ILE A 486 -12.47 -37.29 34.21
N LYS A 487 -13.66 -37.16 34.81
CA LYS A 487 -13.96 -37.81 36.10
C LYS A 487 -13.80 -39.33 36.01
N GLY A 488 -14.39 -39.95 35.01
CA GLY A 488 -14.22 -41.39 34.75
C GLY A 488 -12.76 -41.79 34.59
N ARG A 489 -11.96 -40.99 33.86
CA ARG A 489 -10.50 -41.24 33.70
C ARG A 489 -9.74 -41.08 35.02
N VAL A 490 -10.06 -40.09 35.85
CA VAL A 490 -9.46 -39.93 37.19
C VAL A 490 -9.76 -41.14 38.06
N LEU A 491 -11.02 -41.62 38.09
CA LEU A 491 -11.43 -42.82 38.84
C LEU A 491 -10.75 -44.09 38.27
N PHE A 492 -10.50 -44.18 36.95
CA PHE A 492 -9.75 -45.25 36.36
C PHE A 492 -8.30 -45.30 36.88
N TYR A 493 -7.61 -44.17 36.96
CA TYR A 493 -6.25 -44.08 37.53
C TYR A 493 -6.26 -44.37 39.04
N GLU A 494 -7.34 -44.03 39.75
CA GLU A 494 -7.56 -44.37 41.15
C GLU A 494 -7.91 -45.88 41.38
N LYS A 495 -8.01 -46.65 40.25
CA LYS A 495 -8.41 -48.07 40.21
C LYS A 495 -9.85 -48.35 40.68
N LYS A 496 -10.72 -47.36 40.73
CA LYS A 496 -12.15 -47.48 41.03
C LYS A 496 -12.95 -47.76 39.76
N TYR A 497 -12.68 -48.90 39.12
CA TYR A 497 -13.14 -49.20 37.77
C TYR A 497 -14.67 -49.24 37.62
N SER A 498 -15.41 -49.71 38.64
CA SER A 498 -16.89 -49.72 38.61
C SER A 498 -17.48 -48.32 38.62
N GLU A 499 -16.94 -47.41 39.45
CA GLU A 499 -17.33 -46.01 39.47
C GLU A 499 -16.90 -45.30 38.19
N ALA A 500 -15.68 -45.59 37.70
CA ALA A 500 -15.18 -45.05 36.44
C ALA A 500 -16.10 -45.39 35.26
N LEU A 501 -16.58 -46.63 35.19
CA LEU A 501 -17.49 -47.11 34.15
C LEU A 501 -18.80 -46.31 34.14
N ASP A 502 -19.39 -46.00 35.29
CA ASP A 502 -20.62 -45.20 35.36
C ASP A 502 -20.45 -43.81 34.72
N PHE A 503 -19.38 -43.10 35.12
CA PHE A 503 -19.10 -41.79 34.59
C PHE A 503 -18.76 -41.81 33.07
N LEU A 504 -17.96 -42.79 32.63
CA LEU A 504 -17.61 -42.93 31.24
C LEU A 504 -18.82 -43.28 30.34
N LEU A 505 -19.72 -44.13 30.83
CA LEU A 505 -20.97 -44.46 30.11
C LEU A 505 -21.93 -43.26 30.04
N ARG A 506 -22.01 -42.46 31.11
CA ARG A 506 -22.76 -41.20 31.06
C ARG A 506 -22.16 -40.23 30.05
N ALA A 507 -20.83 -40.07 30.00
CA ALA A 507 -20.15 -39.26 29.00
C ALA A 507 -20.39 -39.79 27.59
N LEU A 508 -20.41 -41.12 27.39
CA LEU A 508 -20.60 -41.76 26.07
C LEU A 508 -21.95 -41.40 25.42
N LYS A 509 -23.00 -41.21 26.23
CA LYS A 509 -24.32 -40.81 25.74
C LYS A 509 -24.31 -39.43 25.06
N LEU A 510 -23.33 -38.60 25.38
CA LEU A 510 -23.19 -37.22 24.90
C LEU A 510 -22.00 -37.05 23.92
N LEU A 511 -21.01 -37.94 24.02
CA LEU A 511 -19.77 -37.92 23.20
C LEU A 511 -19.55 -39.29 22.54
N GLU A 512 -20.53 -39.77 21.78
CA GLU A 512 -20.51 -41.12 21.20
C GLU A 512 -19.29 -41.39 20.33
N ASN A 513 -18.79 -40.38 19.62
CA ASN A 513 -17.70 -40.47 18.66
C ASN A 513 -16.35 -39.98 19.20
N ASP A 514 -16.14 -39.92 20.51
CA ASP A 514 -14.85 -39.59 21.10
C ASP A 514 -13.97 -40.84 21.19
N ALA A 515 -12.86 -40.82 20.44
CA ALA A 515 -11.90 -41.92 20.35
C ALA A 515 -11.26 -42.24 21.72
N VAL A 516 -10.88 -41.21 22.49
CA VAL A 516 -10.21 -41.37 23.81
C VAL A 516 -11.18 -41.93 24.85
N LEU A 517 -12.43 -41.44 24.86
CA LEU A 517 -13.47 -41.99 25.74
C LEU A 517 -13.72 -43.47 25.48
N ASN A 518 -13.85 -43.86 24.19
CA ASN A 518 -14.05 -45.27 23.84
C ASN A 518 -12.83 -46.11 24.22
N GLU A 519 -11.61 -45.59 24.14
CA GLU A 519 -10.42 -46.30 24.59
C GLU A 519 -10.45 -46.54 26.12
N TYR A 520 -10.74 -45.51 26.91
CA TYR A 520 -10.85 -45.66 28.37
C TYR A 520 -12.01 -46.57 28.80
N LEU A 521 -13.10 -46.62 28.05
CA LEU A 521 -14.14 -47.61 28.24
C LEU A 521 -13.62 -49.04 28.03
N GLY A 522 -12.88 -49.27 26.95
CA GLY A 522 -12.23 -50.54 26.68
C GLY A 522 -11.26 -50.94 27.78
N ASP A 523 -10.42 -50.02 28.22
CA ASP A 523 -9.48 -50.25 29.33
C ASP A 523 -10.22 -50.56 30.66
N THR A 524 -11.33 -49.84 30.92
CA THR A 524 -12.13 -50.05 32.13
C THR A 524 -12.83 -51.42 32.11
N TYR A 525 -13.42 -51.83 30.98
CA TYR A 525 -14.02 -53.15 30.86
C TYR A 525 -12.98 -54.26 30.96
N PHE A 526 -11.77 -54.08 30.47
CA PHE A 526 -10.67 -55.01 30.66
C PHE A 526 -10.38 -55.28 32.13
N PHE A 527 -10.21 -54.21 32.95
CA PHE A 527 -9.96 -54.35 34.38
C PHE A 527 -11.16 -54.89 35.19
N LEU A 528 -12.39 -54.78 34.64
CA LEU A 528 -13.59 -55.41 35.19
C LEU A 528 -13.79 -56.88 34.75
N GLY A 529 -12.89 -57.40 33.88
CA GLY A 529 -12.91 -58.79 33.41
C GLY A 529 -13.79 -59.05 32.17
N ASP A 530 -14.43 -58.05 31.60
CA ASP A 530 -15.24 -58.15 30.39
C ASP A 530 -14.38 -57.92 29.11
N ILE A 531 -13.61 -58.93 28.76
CA ILE A 531 -12.66 -58.86 27.62
C ILE A 531 -13.39 -58.66 26.27
N SER A 532 -14.64 -59.16 26.15
CA SER A 532 -15.42 -58.96 24.92
C SER A 532 -15.72 -57.49 24.67
N LYS A 533 -16.33 -56.82 25.66
CA LYS A 533 -16.63 -55.40 25.58
C LYS A 533 -15.37 -54.54 25.47
N ALA A 534 -14.30 -54.93 26.18
CA ALA A 534 -13.01 -54.24 26.09
C ALA A 534 -12.53 -54.19 24.61
N SER A 535 -12.57 -55.34 23.92
CA SER A 535 -12.19 -55.47 22.51
C SER A 535 -13.07 -54.61 21.61
N ASP A 536 -14.41 -54.64 21.82
CA ASP A 536 -15.37 -53.88 21.03
C ASP A 536 -15.11 -52.35 21.15
N PHE A 537 -14.89 -51.86 22.35
CA PHE A 537 -14.58 -50.44 22.58
C PHE A 537 -13.21 -50.04 22.04
N TRP A 538 -12.18 -50.88 22.14
CA TRP A 538 -10.88 -50.61 21.53
C TRP A 538 -10.95 -50.57 19.98
N LEU A 539 -11.73 -51.47 19.36
CA LEU A 539 -11.99 -51.43 17.94
C LEU A 539 -12.70 -50.14 17.51
N LYS A 540 -13.71 -49.71 18.30
CA LYS A 540 -14.41 -48.45 18.06
C LYS A 540 -13.50 -47.27 18.24
N ALA A 541 -12.61 -47.24 19.22
CA ALA A 541 -11.59 -46.20 19.38
C ALA A 541 -10.63 -46.14 18.18
N LYS A 542 -10.21 -47.28 17.66
CA LYS A 542 -9.37 -47.37 16.44
C LYS A 542 -10.11 -46.80 15.23
N PHE A 543 -11.37 -47.19 15.03
CA PHE A 543 -12.21 -46.68 13.93
C PHE A 543 -12.39 -45.15 14.01
N LEU A 544 -12.50 -44.61 15.21
CA LEU A 544 -12.62 -43.18 15.47
C LEU A 544 -11.28 -42.43 15.40
N GLY A 545 -10.17 -43.11 15.08
CA GLY A 545 -8.88 -42.48 14.84
C GLY A 545 -8.06 -42.19 16.13
N SER A 546 -8.21 -43.02 17.18
CA SER A 546 -7.31 -42.90 18.37
C SER A 546 -5.85 -42.95 17.96
N LYS A 547 -5.07 -41.99 18.48
CA LYS A 547 -3.63 -41.85 18.22
C LYS A 547 -2.75 -42.69 19.18
N ASN A 548 -3.35 -43.52 20.04
CA ASN A 548 -2.58 -44.33 20.98
C ASN A 548 -1.79 -45.43 20.26
N LYS A 549 -0.48 -45.35 20.31
CA LYS A 549 0.46 -46.30 19.66
C LYS A 549 0.28 -47.75 20.12
N TYR A 550 -0.27 -47.99 21.31
CA TYR A 550 -0.50 -49.32 21.83
C TYR A 550 -1.91 -49.87 21.58
N LEU A 551 -2.80 -49.08 20.99
CA LEU A 551 -4.18 -49.50 20.78
C LEU A 551 -4.31 -50.75 19.92
N GLU A 552 -3.53 -50.82 18.86
CA GLU A 552 -3.49 -51.99 17.98
C GLU A 552 -2.97 -53.23 18.70
N GLN A 553 -2.00 -53.05 19.56
CA GLN A 553 -1.46 -54.13 20.39
C GLN A 553 -2.54 -54.60 21.45
N LYS A 554 -3.25 -53.64 22.09
CA LYS A 554 -4.39 -53.97 22.99
C LYS A 554 -5.42 -54.85 22.27
N ILE A 555 -5.80 -54.49 21.06
CA ILE A 555 -6.80 -55.21 20.25
C ILE A 555 -6.31 -56.63 19.91
N ASN A 556 -5.04 -56.75 19.43
CA ASN A 556 -4.52 -58.04 18.96
C ASN A 556 -4.25 -59.04 20.08
N THR A 557 -3.72 -58.53 21.20
CA THR A 557 -3.37 -59.41 22.35
C THR A 557 -4.47 -59.54 23.36
N LYS A 558 -5.53 -58.74 23.27
CA LYS A 558 -6.62 -58.62 24.27
C LYS A 558 -6.08 -58.33 25.66
N THR A 559 -5.02 -57.54 25.75
CA THR A 559 -4.29 -57.21 26.99
C THR A 559 -4.15 -55.70 27.12
N TYR A 560 -4.23 -55.17 28.34
CA TYR A 560 -3.98 -53.75 28.60
C TYR A 560 -2.49 -53.41 28.46
N TYR A 561 -2.22 -52.32 27.75
CA TYR A 561 -0.92 -51.67 27.69
C TYR A 561 -1.07 -50.22 28.08
N GLU A 562 -0.29 -49.77 29.06
CA GLU A 562 -0.33 -48.38 29.49
C GLU A 562 0.36 -47.47 28.46
N ALA A 563 -0.38 -46.48 28.02
CA ALA A 563 0.24 -45.45 27.18
C ALA A 563 1.15 -44.56 28.03
N LEU A 564 2.43 -44.73 27.90
CA LEU A 564 3.41 -43.77 28.44
C LEU A 564 3.43 -42.58 27.45
N TYR A 565 2.61 -41.59 27.70
CA TYR A 565 2.63 -40.32 26.94
C TYR A 565 3.53 -39.31 27.63
#